data_2a11a4597bbdc299030aa392079811f7
#
_entry.id   2a11a4597bbdc299030aa392079811f7
#
_cell.length_a   1.000
_cell.length_b   1.000
_cell.length_c   1.000
_cell.angle_alpha   90.00
_cell.angle_beta   90.00
_cell.angle_gamma   90.00
#
_symmetry.space_group_name_H-M   'P 1'
#
loop_
_entity.id
_entity.type
_entity.pdbx_description
1 polymer ?
#
loop_
_entity_poly.entity_id
_entity_poly.type
_entity_poly.pdbx_seq_one_letter_code
_entity_poly.pdbx_strand_id
1 'polypeptide(L)'
;MYRLIAPYSGRHAHLYRAGILGTLAFAGCGVHVPCLACVFFYKHMALVSPETALALSVRFGAYFLLPAMILFFLFWVVQHVAHISAFTRGFTPYPKWCWVFCPAVGMALIMLLKLLPETALRNAMTAAWISWGNLWMYMGLLLFSQKAERQGTRQ
;
A
#
# COMPACT_ATOMS: atom_id res chain seq x y z
N MET A 1 9.97 7.10 7.42
CA MET A 1 8.81 7.72 8.11
C MET A 1 8.82 7.49 9.63
N TYR A 2 8.89 6.27 10.17
CA TYR A 2 8.93 6.05 11.63
C TYR A 2 9.93 6.96 12.34
N ARG A 3 11.20 6.96 11.90
CA ARG A 3 12.27 7.78 12.47
C ARG A 3 12.06 9.29 12.31
N LEU A 4 11.27 9.71 11.32
CA LEU A 4 10.93 11.12 11.12
C LEU A 4 9.80 11.60 12.03
N ILE A 5 8.90 10.69 12.42
CA ILE A 5 7.74 11.00 13.28
C ILE A 5 8.10 10.85 14.77
N ALA A 6 8.94 9.88 15.12
CA ALA A 6 9.23 9.52 16.50
C ALA A 6 9.70 10.69 17.40
N PRO A 7 10.57 11.62 16.94
CA PRO A 7 10.99 12.77 17.73
C PRO A 7 9.85 13.74 18.09
N TYR A 8 8.78 13.79 17.28
CA TYR A 8 7.66 14.71 17.49
C TYR A 8 6.49 14.04 18.20
N SER A 9 6.24 12.77 17.94
CA SER A 9 5.16 12.00 18.54
C SER A 9 5.41 10.50 18.48
N GLY A 10 5.83 9.93 19.60
CA GLY A 10 6.05 8.48 19.72
C GLY A 10 4.79 7.67 19.43
N ARG A 11 3.61 8.12 19.89
CA ARG A 11 2.33 7.46 19.63
C ARG A 11 2.01 7.36 18.13
N HIS A 12 2.19 8.45 17.39
CA HIS A 12 1.96 8.47 15.93
C HIS A 12 2.99 7.64 15.18
N ALA A 13 4.24 7.63 15.64
CA ALA A 13 5.28 6.78 15.08
C ALA A 13 4.93 5.29 15.24
N HIS A 14 4.45 4.87 16.40
CA HIS A 14 4.02 3.48 16.63
C HIS A 14 2.78 3.12 15.81
N LEU A 15 1.81 4.04 15.68
CA LEU A 15 0.64 3.83 14.84
C LEU A 15 1.04 3.63 13.37
N TYR A 16 1.93 4.47 12.86
CA TYR A 16 2.47 4.32 11.50
C TYR A 16 3.20 2.98 11.32
N ARG A 17 4.03 2.61 12.31
CA ARG A 17 4.77 1.33 12.29
C ARG A 17 3.82 0.13 12.31
N ALA A 18 2.79 0.16 13.14
CA ALA A 18 1.79 -0.90 13.19
C ALA A 18 1.05 -1.02 11.83
N GLY A 19 0.65 0.10 11.24
CA GLY A 19 0.02 0.13 9.92
C GLY A 19 0.91 -0.50 8.85
N ILE A 20 2.18 -0.10 8.74
CA ILE A 20 3.08 -0.62 7.71
C ILE A 20 3.42 -2.10 7.91
N LEU A 21 3.66 -2.53 9.14
CA LEU A 21 3.97 -3.93 9.45
C LEU A 21 2.76 -4.82 9.17
N GLY A 22 1.56 -4.39 9.56
CA GLY A 22 0.33 -5.11 9.24
C GLY A 22 0.06 -5.17 7.73
N THR A 23 0.23 -4.05 7.02
CA THR A 23 0.09 -4.00 5.56
C THR A 23 1.06 -4.98 4.88
N LEU A 24 2.34 -4.99 5.28
CA LEU A 24 3.35 -5.89 4.70
C LEU A 24 3.07 -7.36 5.02
N ALA A 25 2.70 -7.67 6.27
CA ALA A 25 2.38 -9.04 6.68
C ALA A 25 1.19 -9.60 5.91
N PHE A 26 0.10 -8.83 5.81
CA PHE A 26 -1.10 -9.28 5.11
C PHE A 26 -0.98 -9.17 3.59
N ALA A 27 -0.16 -8.27 3.03
CA ALA A 27 0.15 -8.30 1.61
C ALA A 27 0.95 -9.56 1.23
N GLY A 28 2.04 -9.84 1.93
CA GLY A 28 2.91 -10.98 1.65
C GLY A 28 2.23 -12.30 1.97
N CYS A 29 2.02 -12.58 3.26
CA CYS A 29 1.52 -13.87 3.72
C CYS A 29 0.01 -14.03 3.53
N GLY A 30 -0.76 -12.94 3.65
CA GLY A 30 -2.22 -13.00 3.62
C GLY A 30 -2.84 -12.89 2.23
N VAL A 31 -2.19 -12.23 1.28
CA VAL A 31 -2.71 -12.04 -0.08
C VAL A 31 -1.88 -12.81 -1.11
N HIS A 32 -0.57 -12.57 -1.20
CA HIS A 32 0.25 -13.19 -2.24
C HIS A 32 0.35 -14.70 -2.11
N VAL A 33 0.55 -15.22 -0.89
CA VAL A 33 0.63 -16.68 -0.67
C VAL A 33 -0.69 -17.39 -1.01
N PRO A 34 -1.88 -16.94 -0.52
CA PRO A 34 -3.14 -17.53 -0.95
C PRO A 34 -3.43 -17.39 -2.45
N CYS A 35 -3.06 -16.29 -3.09
CA CYS A 35 -3.20 -16.15 -4.54
C CYS A 35 -2.40 -17.21 -5.30
N LEU A 36 -1.14 -17.42 -4.92
CA LEU A 36 -0.32 -18.49 -5.51
C LEU A 36 -0.90 -19.88 -5.23
N ALA A 37 -1.35 -20.12 -4.00
CA ALA A 37 -1.99 -21.38 -3.62
C ALA A 37 -3.26 -21.64 -4.45
N CYS A 38 -4.08 -20.62 -4.74
CA CYS A 38 -5.24 -20.75 -5.62
C CYS A 38 -4.86 -21.18 -7.03
N VAL A 39 -3.79 -20.61 -7.59
CA VAL A 39 -3.31 -20.97 -8.92
C VAL A 39 -2.84 -22.43 -8.98
N PHE A 40 -2.07 -22.87 -7.99
CA PHE A 40 -1.61 -24.26 -7.91
C PHE A 40 -2.78 -25.22 -7.68
N PHE A 41 -3.70 -24.87 -6.81
CA PHE A 41 -4.90 -25.64 -6.55
C PHE A 41 -5.74 -25.79 -7.83
N TYR A 42 -5.97 -24.70 -8.57
CA TYR A 42 -6.66 -24.75 -9.86
C TYR A 42 -5.97 -25.69 -10.86
N LYS A 43 -4.65 -25.55 -11.03
CA LYS A 43 -3.90 -26.41 -11.96
C LYS A 43 -4.01 -27.90 -11.61
N HIS A 44 -3.94 -28.22 -10.32
CA HIS A 44 -4.08 -29.61 -9.86
C HIS A 44 -5.50 -30.12 -10.08
N MET A 45 -6.51 -29.35 -9.68
CA MET A 45 -7.91 -29.73 -9.85
C MET A 45 -8.32 -29.86 -11.31
N ALA A 46 -7.75 -29.06 -12.21
CA ALA A 46 -8.02 -29.15 -13.64
C ALA A 46 -7.58 -30.48 -14.27
N LEU A 47 -6.60 -31.15 -13.65
CA LEU A 47 -6.17 -32.50 -14.08
C LEU A 47 -7.11 -33.59 -13.57
N VAL A 48 -7.79 -33.37 -12.45
CA VAL A 48 -8.63 -34.39 -11.79
C VAL A 48 -10.10 -34.22 -12.17
N SER A 49 -10.59 -32.96 -12.17
CA SER A 49 -11.98 -32.59 -12.44
C SER A 49 -12.03 -31.22 -13.12
N PRO A 50 -11.81 -31.15 -14.45
CA PRO A 50 -11.75 -29.88 -15.19
C PRO A 50 -13.01 -29.04 -15.05
N GLU A 51 -14.18 -29.68 -14.99
CA GLU A 51 -15.50 -29.05 -14.96
C GLU A 51 -15.74 -28.24 -13.67
N THR A 52 -15.15 -28.71 -12.54
CA THR A 52 -15.33 -28.11 -11.21
C THR A 52 -14.13 -27.28 -10.76
N ALA A 53 -12.99 -27.40 -11.45
CA ALA A 53 -11.72 -26.81 -11.04
C ALA A 53 -11.82 -25.29 -10.74
N LEU A 54 -12.47 -24.55 -11.63
CA LEU A 54 -12.64 -23.09 -11.44
C LEU A 54 -13.51 -22.77 -10.21
N ALA A 55 -14.66 -23.41 -10.08
CA ALA A 55 -15.59 -23.18 -8.98
C ALA A 55 -14.96 -23.49 -7.62
N LEU A 56 -14.25 -24.62 -7.52
CA LEU A 56 -13.55 -25.02 -6.29
C LEU A 56 -12.40 -24.07 -5.96
N SER A 57 -11.64 -23.60 -6.95
CA SER A 57 -10.53 -22.68 -6.75
C SER A 57 -11.02 -21.29 -6.31
N VAL A 58 -12.13 -20.82 -6.84
CA VAL A 58 -12.79 -19.58 -6.39
C VAL A 58 -13.26 -19.70 -4.94
N ARG A 59 -13.88 -20.82 -4.56
CA ARG A 59 -14.27 -21.07 -3.17
C ARG A 59 -13.08 -21.14 -2.23
N PHE A 60 -12.02 -21.85 -2.61
CA PHE A 60 -10.77 -21.88 -1.87
C PHE A 60 -10.20 -20.48 -1.65
N GLY A 61 -10.13 -19.68 -2.73
CA GLY A 61 -9.69 -18.29 -2.67
C GLY A 61 -10.55 -17.43 -1.74
N ALA A 62 -11.87 -17.57 -1.79
CA ALA A 62 -12.77 -16.83 -0.93
C ALA A 62 -12.53 -17.11 0.56
N TYR A 63 -12.28 -18.35 0.93
CA TYR A 63 -12.01 -18.73 2.33
C TYR A 63 -10.70 -18.14 2.87
N PHE A 64 -9.64 -18.15 2.09
CA PHE A 64 -8.30 -17.77 2.56
C PHE A 64 -7.95 -16.32 2.21
N LEU A 65 -8.34 -15.86 1.03
CA LEU A 65 -7.97 -14.53 0.54
C LEU A 65 -8.84 -13.42 1.14
N LEU A 66 -10.15 -13.64 1.26
CA LEU A 66 -11.08 -12.58 1.67
C LEU A 66 -10.79 -12.04 3.09
N PRO A 67 -10.60 -12.88 4.13
CA PRO A 67 -10.25 -12.38 5.45
C PRO A 67 -8.92 -11.62 5.48
N ALA A 68 -7.93 -12.12 4.74
CA ALA A 68 -6.63 -11.50 4.63
C ALA A 68 -6.68 -10.13 3.92
N MET A 69 -7.51 -10.00 2.89
CA MET A 69 -7.76 -8.73 2.18
C MET A 69 -8.40 -7.70 3.10
N ILE A 70 -9.37 -8.09 3.93
CA ILE A 70 -9.99 -7.18 4.90
C ILE A 70 -8.95 -6.64 5.87
N LEU A 71 -8.11 -7.51 6.45
CA LEU A 71 -7.04 -7.10 7.36
C LEU A 71 -5.96 -6.26 6.66
N PHE A 72 -5.59 -6.63 5.43
CA PHE A 72 -4.69 -5.81 4.60
C PHE A 72 -5.22 -4.39 4.44
N PHE A 73 -6.46 -4.22 4.02
CA PHE A 73 -7.05 -2.88 3.83
C PHE A 73 -7.20 -2.12 5.14
N LEU A 74 -7.51 -2.78 6.26
CA LEU A 74 -7.56 -2.14 7.57
C LEU A 74 -6.21 -1.52 7.94
N PHE A 75 -5.12 -2.29 7.88
CA PHE A 75 -3.78 -1.80 8.18
C PHE A 75 -3.29 -0.78 7.16
N TRP A 76 -3.66 -0.94 5.89
CA TRP A 76 -3.38 0.01 4.83
C TRP A 76 -4.03 1.38 5.13
N VAL A 77 -5.30 1.41 5.54
CA VAL A 77 -5.97 2.66 5.98
C VAL A 77 -5.28 3.25 7.20
N VAL A 78 -4.97 2.44 8.22
CA VAL A 78 -4.25 2.91 9.43
C VAL A 78 -2.92 3.56 9.06
N GLN A 79 -2.14 2.95 8.15
CA GLN A 79 -0.87 3.50 7.67
C GLN A 79 -1.06 4.88 7.00
N HIS A 80 -2.07 5.01 6.13
CA HIS A 80 -2.29 6.25 5.38
C HIS A 80 -2.84 7.37 6.27
N VAL A 81 -3.77 7.05 7.18
CA VAL A 81 -4.27 8.01 8.17
C VAL A 81 -3.13 8.49 9.08
N ALA A 82 -2.27 7.57 9.55
CA ALA A 82 -1.11 7.93 10.35
C ALA A 82 -0.12 8.80 9.58
N HIS A 83 0.10 8.53 8.28
CA HIS A 83 0.95 9.32 7.40
C HIS A 83 0.40 10.74 7.25
N ILE A 84 -0.83 10.88 6.79
CA ILE A 84 -1.46 12.19 6.56
C ILE A 84 -1.52 13.01 7.85
N SER A 85 -1.94 12.38 8.96
CA SER A 85 -2.02 13.07 10.25
C SER A 85 -0.68 13.52 10.78
N ALA A 86 0.40 12.79 10.51
CA ALA A 86 1.75 13.18 10.90
C ALA A 86 2.19 14.50 10.23
N PHE A 87 1.89 14.67 8.94
CA PHE A 87 2.20 15.92 8.23
C PHE A 87 1.28 17.07 8.67
N THR A 88 -0.02 16.86 8.64
CA THR A 88 -1.00 17.91 8.94
C THR A 88 -0.88 18.44 10.37
N ARG A 89 -0.49 17.58 11.33
CA ARG A 89 -0.25 17.96 12.72
C ARG A 89 1.18 18.49 12.98
N GLY A 90 2.07 18.46 12.00
CA GLY A 90 3.45 18.91 12.13
C GLY A 90 4.34 17.94 12.92
N PHE A 91 4.05 16.64 12.91
CA PHE A 91 4.89 15.59 13.52
C PHE A 91 6.00 15.09 12.59
N THR A 92 6.41 15.94 11.65
CA THR A 92 7.54 15.70 10.75
C THR A 92 8.28 17.00 10.51
N PRO A 93 9.57 16.97 10.11
CA PRO A 93 10.32 18.17 9.75
C PRO A 93 9.90 18.77 8.41
N TYR A 94 8.98 18.10 7.69
CA TYR A 94 8.48 18.55 6.39
C TYR A 94 7.35 19.57 6.53
N PRO A 95 7.17 20.46 5.55
CA PRO A 95 5.99 21.34 5.50
C PRO A 95 4.69 20.54 5.56
N LYS A 96 3.67 21.09 6.23
CA LYS A 96 2.38 20.41 6.43
C LYS A 96 1.72 19.96 5.12
N TRP A 97 1.84 20.73 4.05
CA TRP A 97 1.27 20.40 2.74
C TRP A 97 1.92 19.17 2.08
N CYS A 98 3.10 18.73 2.55
CA CYS A 98 3.74 17.52 2.02
C CYS A 98 2.92 16.24 2.26
N TRP A 99 1.78 16.30 2.97
CA TRP A 99 0.83 15.19 3.01
C TRP A 99 0.36 14.74 1.63
N VAL A 100 0.39 15.61 0.60
CA VAL A 100 0.06 15.25 -0.79
C VAL A 100 0.97 14.17 -1.37
N PHE A 101 2.15 13.95 -0.78
CA PHE A 101 3.03 12.84 -1.12
C PHE A 101 2.69 11.55 -0.37
N CYS A 102 1.52 11.44 0.22
CA CYS A 102 1.00 10.18 0.72
C CYS A 102 0.87 9.17 -0.43
N PRO A 103 1.25 7.89 -0.25
CA PRO A 103 1.13 6.87 -1.29
C PRO A 103 -0.27 6.77 -1.90
N ALA A 104 -1.33 6.95 -1.09
CA ALA A 104 -2.71 6.94 -1.58
C ALA A 104 -2.97 7.99 -2.67
N VAL A 105 -2.35 9.17 -2.57
CA VAL A 105 -2.47 10.22 -3.61
C VAL A 105 -1.80 9.76 -4.90
N GLY A 106 -0.58 9.21 -4.82
CA GLY A 106 0.11 8.66 -6.00
C GLY A 106 -0.65 7.50 -6.64
N MET A 107 -1.26 6.64 -5.82
CA MET A 107 -2.14 5.57 -6.30
C MET A 107 -3.37 6.12 -7.03
N ALA A 108 -4.02 7.15 -6.48
CA ALA A 108 -5.16 7.79 -7.12
C ALA A 108 -4.76 8.43 -8.46
N LEU A 109 -3.63 9.14 -8.50
CA LEU A 109 -3.12 9.77 -9.72
C LEU A 109 -2.88 8.75 -10.84
N ILE A 110 -2.21 7.61 -10.54
CA ILE A 110 -1.96 6.60 -11.57
C ILE A 110 -3.24 5.92 -12.04
N MET A 111 -4.24 5.79 -11.17
CA MET A 111 -5.53 5.21 -11.53
C MET A 111 -6.35 6.11 -12.48
N LEU A 112 -6.06 7.42 -12.56
CA LEU A 112 -6.66 8.30 -13.57
C LEU A 112 -6.30 7.88 -15.00
N LEU A 113 -5.21 7.14 -15.19
CA LEU A 113 -4.88 6.57 -16.51
C LEU A 113 -5.97 5.64 -17.04
N LYS A 114 -6.82 5.07 -16.19
CA LYS A 114 -7.97 4.27 -16.62
C LYS A 114 -9.02 5.05 -17.42
N LEU A 115 -8.98 6.38 -17.37
CA LEU A 115 -9.81 7.24 -18.20
C LEU A 115 -9.33 7.32 -19.65
N LEU A 116 -8.09 6.90 -19.94
CA LEU A 116 -7.52 6.85 -21.28
C LEU A 116 -7.90 5.54 -22.00
N PRO A 117 -7.82 5.50 -23.33
CA PRO A 117 -8.05 4.28 -24.11
C PRO A 117 -7.19 3.11 -23.64
N GLU A 118 -7.69 1.90 -23.83
CA GLU A 118 -7.02 0.69 -23.38
C GLU A 118 -5.77 0.40 -24.21
N THR A 119 -4.64 0.31 -23.51
CA THR A 119 -3.34 -0.08 -24.06
C THR A 119 -2.61 -1.00 -23.10
N ALA A 120 -1.67 -1.80 -23.61
CA ALA A 120 -0.82 -2.66 -22.78
C ALA A 120 -0.04 -1.85 -21.74
N LEU A 121 0.48 -0.67 -22.14
CA LEU A 121 1.21 0.23 -21.23
C LEU A 121 0.31 0.74 -20.10
N ARG A 122 -0.91 1.23 -20.43
CA ARG A 122 -1.89 1.68 -19.43
C ARG A 122 -2.20 0.57 -18.43
N ASN A 123 -2.47 -0.64 -18.94
CA ASN A 123 -2.81 -1.78 -18.08
C ASN A 123 -1.63 -2.17 -17.17
N ALA A 124 -0.41 -2.18 -17.68
CA ALA A 124 0.79 -2.45 -16.87
C ALA A 124 1.01 -1.37 -15.79
N MET A 125 0.87 -0.09 -16.13
CA MET A 125 1.03 1.01 -15.18
C MET A 125 -0.04 0.97 -14.09
N THR A 126 -1.30 0.76 -14.45
CA THR A 126 -2.40 0.70 -13.46
C THR A 126 -2.37 -0.58 -12.62
N ALA A 127 -1.84 -1.69 -13.12
CA ALA A 127 -1.61 -2.90 -12.33
C ALA A 127 -0.57 -2.68 -11.23
N ALA A 128 0.44 -1.83 -11.47
CA ALA A 128 1.50 -1.49 -10.52
C ALA A 128 1.15 -0.29 -9.60
N TRP A 129 -0.11 0.03 -9.40
CA TRP A 129 -0.58 1.23 -8.71
C TRP A 129 0.00 1.44 -7.31
N ILE A 130 0.20 0.36 -6.52
CA ILE A 130 0.82 0.43 -5.19
C ILE A 130 2.29 0.87 -5.29
N SER A 131 3.03 0.33 -6.26
CA SER A 131 4.43 0.70 -6.49
C SER A 131 4.56 2.16 -6.92
N TRP A 132 3.68 2.64 -7.78
CA TRP A 132 3.62 4.06 -8.16
C TRP A 132 3.29 4.97 -6.99
N GLY A 133 2.38 4.57 -6.09
CA GLY A 133 2.09 5.31 -4.87
C GLY A 133 3.32 5.44 -3.97
N ASN A 134 4.07 4.37 -3.79
CA ASN A 134 5.30 4.42 -3.00
C ASN A 134 6.38 5.27 -3.68
N LEU A 135 6.55 5.16 -5.01
CA LEU A 135 7.48 5.99 -5.76
C LEU A 135 7.14 7.47 -5.62
N TRP A 136 5.88 7.84 -5.73
CA TRP A 136 5.38 9.20 -5.50
C TRP A 136 5.79 9.75 -4.13
N MET A 137 5.62 8.95 -3.08
CA MET A 137 6.03 9.30 -1.73
C MET A 137 7.54 9.54 -1.64
N TYR A 138 8.35 8.60 -2.13
CA TYR A 138 9.81 8.71 -2.04
C TYR A 138 10.34 9.89 -2.83
N MET A 139 9.85 10.13 -4.05
CA MET A 139 10.23 11.29 -4.86
C MET A 139 9.89 12.61 -4.15
N GLY A 140 8.67 12.73 -3.62
CA GLY A 140 8.26 13.93 -2.90
C GLY A 140 9.10 14.20 -1.67
N LEU A 141 9.33 13.18 -0.84
CA LEU A 141 10.15 13.33 0.37
C LEU A 141 11.62 13.66 0.02
N LEU A 142 12.17 13.08 -1.04
CA LEU A 142 13.53 13.37 -1.50
C LEU A 142 13.66 14.82 -1.98
N LEU A 143 12.75 15.29 -2.82
CA LEU A 143 12.76 16.67 -3.36
C LEU A 143 12.70 17.73 -2.26
N PHE A 144 12.03 17.44 -1.15
CA PHE A 144 11.89 18.40 -0.04
C PHE A 144 12.79 18.09 1.17
N SER A 145 13.69 17.10 1.08
CA SER A 145 14.58 16.71 2.18
C SER A 145 15.45 17.86 2.67
N GLN A 146 16.08 18.62 1.77
CA GLN A 146 16.93 19.77 2.12
C GLN A 146 16.17 20.87 2.87
N LYS A 147 14.91 21.08 2.51
CA LYS A 147 14.04 22.05 3.19
C LYS A 147 13.64 21.57 4.58
N ALA A 148 13.42 20.26 4.72
CA ALA A 148 13.13 19.64 6.00
C ALA A 148 14.33 19.71 6.98
N GLU A 149 15.55 19.48 6.49
CA GLU A 149 16.77 19.62 7.28
C GLU A 149 16.97 21.04 7.84
N ARG A 150 16.75 22.06 7.01
CA ARG A 150 16.84 23.47 7.43
C ARG A 150 15.80 23.86 8.47
N GLN A 151 14.65 23.22 8.48
CA GLN A 151 13.59 23.45 9.48
C GLN A 151 13.86 22.70 10.79
N GLY A 152 14.42 21.48 10.70
CA GLY A 152 14.78 20.68 11.86
C GLY A 152 15.95 21.25 12.69
N THR A 153 16.85 22.01 12.06
CA THR A 153 17.98 22.71 12.74
C THR A 153 17.55 23.99 13.45
N ARG A 154 16.33 24.46 13.27
CA ARG A 154 15.80 25.69 13.91
C ARG A 154 14.87 25.41 15.11
N GLN A 155 14.63 24.15 15.41
CA GLN A 155 13.88 23.68 16.59
C GLN A 155 14.82 23.04 17.62
#